data_18c412a2cd6c500ac8ce086b030273b2
#
_entry.id   18c412a2cd6c500ac8ce086b030273b2
#
_cell.length_a   1.000
_cell.length_b   1.000
_cell.length_c   1.000
_cell.angle_alpha   90.00
_cell.angle_beta   90.00
_cell.angle_gamma   90.00
#
_symmetry.space_group_name_H-M   'P 1'
#
loop_
_entity.id
_entity.type
_entity.pdbx_description
1 polymer ?
#
loop_
_entity_poly.entity_id
_entity_poly.type
_entity_poly.pdbx_seq_one_letter_code
_entity_poly.pdbx_strand_id
1 'polypeptide(L)'
;MTFIRNLPGPLLIFLGALSLSFGGLIVKSFEGATLWQILFWRSLFFTLTVLAFLIISYRAKTIESFYKSGLPGFIGGIILSFGFCGYVFAMYNTTVANTNFIISLQILFLAIFGYFFLKEKINLITLISICLAMTGVLLMVGNSLSPGELSGNLAAFTMPITFAVLIMIVRKFPSVDMVPAQFVAGVSSCLIGFFLSTKIMISPHDIFLGFLAGFFQVGFGFIFITIGARTTPSAMVGI
;
A
#
# COMPACT_ATOMS: atom_id res chain seq x y z
N MET A 1 -16.74 -15.63 -3.79
CA MET A 1 -16.14 -14.37 -3.30
C MET A 1 -17.09 -13.41 -2.58
N THR A 2 -18.36 -13.67 -2.54
CA THR A 2 -19.31 -13.04 -1.60
C THR A 2 -18.84 -13.15 -0.14
N PHE A 3 -18.13 -14.23 0.21
CA PHE A 3 -17.63 -14.45 1.58
C PHE A 3 -16.68 -13.33 2.05
N ILE A 4 -15.67 -12.93 1.24
CA ILE A 4 -14.71 -11.87 1.63
C ILE A 4 -15.42 -10.52 1.81
N ARG A 5 -16.40 -10.22 0.97
CA ARG A 5 -17.18 -8.96 1.03
C ARG A 5 -18.15 -8.89 2.21
N ASN A 6 -18.49 -10.02 2.80
CA ASN A 6 -19.38 -10.12 3.96
C ASN A 6 -18.61 -10.08 5.29
N LEU A 7 -17.27 -10.12 5.26
CA LEU A 7 -16.46 -10.00 6.47
C LEU A 7 -16.50 -8.56 7.02
N PRO A 8 -16.41 -8.40 8.34
CA PRO A 8 -16.34 -7.07 8.97
C PRO A 8 -15.12 -6.29 8.43
N GLY A 9 -15.32 -5.00 8.10
CA GLY A 9 -14.25 -4.13 7.58
C GLY A 9 -12.99 -4.14 8.43
N PRO A 10 -13.07 -3.99 9.77
CA PRO A 10 -11.90 -4.05 10.65
C PRO A 10 -11.11 -5.36 10.56
N LEU A 11 -11.80 -6.50 10.41
CA LEU A 11 -11.13 -7.80 10.24
C LEU A 11 -10.35 -7.87 8.93
N LEU A 12 -10.94 -7.36 7.84
CA LEU A 12 -10.26 -7.29 6.54
C LEU A 12 -9.01 -6.40 6.62
N ILE A 13 -9.12 -5.25 7.30
CA ILE A 13 -7.98 -4.35 7.50
C ILE A 13 -6.88 -5.04 8.31
N PHE A 14 -7.22 -5.72 9.38
CA PHE A 14 -6.26 -6.49 10.18
C PHE A 14 -5.54 -7.56 9.36
N LEU A 15 -6.26 -8.36 8.58
CA LEU A 15 -5.68 -9.39 7.71
C LEU A 15 -4.80 -8.75 6.62
N GLY A 16 -5.21 -7.60 6.09
CA GLY A 16 -4.42 -6.83 5.14
C GLY A 16 -3.13 -6.29 5.75
N ALA A 17 -3.21 -5.70 6.94
CA ALA A 17 -2.04 -5.21 7.68
C ALA A 17 -1.06 -6.35 8.04
N LEU A 18 -1.60 -7.50 8.45
CA LEU A 18 -0.80 -8.69 8.71
C LEU A 18 -0.03 -9.14 7.46
N SER A 19 -0.68 -9.15 6.29
CA SER A 19 0.01 -9.45 5.02
C SER A 19 1.10 -8.42 4.71
N LEU A 20 0.83 -7.13 4.90
CA LEU A 20 1.80 -6.06 4.65
C LEU A 20 3.01 -6.09 5.58
N SER A 21 2.87 -6.62 6.80
CA SER A 21 3.95 -6.67 7.81
C SER A 21 5.19 -7.47 7.37
N PHE A 22 5.03 -8.39 6.43
CA PHE A 22 6.15 -9.17 5.87
C PHE A 22 7.01 -8.38 4.87
N GLY A 23 6.63 -7.14 4.52
CA GLY A 23 7.26 -6.36 3.47
C GLY A 23 8.74 -6.11 3.69
N GLY A 24 9.14 -5.68 4.88
CA GLY A 24 10.54 -5.43 5.22
C GLY A 24 11.40 -6.69 5.12
N LEU A 25 10.89 -7.81 5.63
CA LEU A 25 11.57 -9.10 5.54
C LEU A 25 11.79 -9.51 4.09
N ILE A 26 10.74 -9.51 3.28
CA ILE A 26 10.83 -9.95 1.87
C ILE A 26 11.77 -9.05 1.08
N VAL A 27 11.65 -7.71 1.20
CA VAL A 27 12.47 -6.79 0.42
C VAL A 27 13.96 -6.87 0.79
N LYS A 28 14.28 -7.11 2.06
CA LYS A 28 15.69 -7.29 2.49
C LYS A 28 16.26 -8.68 2.22
N SER A 29 15.46 -9.63 1.82
CA SER A 29 15.91 -10.98 1.43
C SER A 29 16.32 -11.08 -0.04
N PHE A 30 16.15 -10.05 -0.86
CA PHE A 30 16.66 -10.04 -2.22
C PHE A 30 18.19 -10.03 -2.22
N GLU A 31 18.82 -10.89 -3.03
CA GLU A 31 20.28 -11.14 -2.98
C GLU A 31 21.09 -10.46 -4.09
N GLY A 32 20.48 -9.86 -5.07
CA GLY A 32 21.23 -9.25 -6.18
C GLY A 32 20.38 -8.34 -7.05
N ALA A 33 19.10 -8.28 -6.82
CA ALA A 33 18.20 -7.43 -7.57
C ALA A 33 18.39 -5.95 -7.20
N THR A 34 18.44 -5.10 -8.21
CA THR A 34 18.40 -3.66 -8.05
C THR A 34 17.02 -3.21 -7.62
N LEU A 35 16.91 -2.00 -7.06
CA LEU A 35 15.64 -1.44 -6.62
C LEU A 35 14.56 -1.45 -7.72
N TRP A 36 14.92 -1.16 -8.98
CA TRP A 36 13.98 -1.11 -10.10
C TRP A 36 13.54 -2.50 -10.55
N GLN A 37 14.39 -3.50 -10.44
CA GLN A 37 14.05 -4.90 -10.68
C GLN A 37 13.08 -5.41 -9.61
N ILE A 38 13.34 -5.09 -8.32
CA ILE A 38 12.43 -5.41 -7.21
C ILE A 38 11.07 -4.77 -7.46
N LEU A 39 11.04 -3.47 -7.82
CA LEU A 39 9.80 -2.76 -8.14
C LEU A 39 9.05 -3.43 -9.28
N PHE A 40 9.74 -3.78 -10.37
CA PHE A 40 9.15 -4.43 -11.55
C PHE A 40 8.49 -5.77 -11.18
N TRP A 41 9.26 -6.71 -10.64
CA TRP A 41 8.78 -8.06 -10.37
C TRP A 41 7.66 -8.07 -9.31
N ARG A 42 7.83 -7.32 -8.24
CA ARG A 42 6.80 -7.15 -7.21
C ARG A 42 5.51 -6.56 -7.81
N SER A 43 5.60 -5.51 -8.62
CA SER A 43 4.44 -4.86 -9.22
C SER A 43 3.78 -5.71 -10.30
N LEU A 44 4.55 -6.51 -11.05
CA LEU A 44 4.03 -7.46 -12.02
C LEU A 44 3.13 -8.50 -11.32
N PHE A 45 3.65 -9.17 -10.30
CA PHE A 45 2.87 -10.17 -9.56
C PHE A 45 1.70 -9.56 -8.81
N PHE A 46 1.86 -8.34 -8.27
CA PHE A 46 0.75 -7.60 -7.69
C PHE A 46 -0.36 -7.32 -8.71
N THR A 47 -0.01 -6.85 -9.89
CA THR A 47 -0.95 -6.57 -10.98
C THR A 47 -1.70 -7.83 -11.38
N LEU A 48 -0.99 -8.95 -11.55
CA LEU A 48 -1.60 -10.23 -11.88
C LEU A 48 -2.55 -10.73 -10.78
N THR A 49 -2.18 -10.52 -9.51
CA THR A 49 -3.02 -10.89 -8.36
C THR A 49 -4.32 -10.08 -8.32
N VAL A 50 -4.21 -8.76 -8.50
CA VAL A 50 -5.38 -7.88 -8.54
C VAL A 50 -6.27 -8.22 -9.74
N LEU A 51 -5.67 -8.45 -10.91
CA LEU A 51 -6.41 -8.84 -12.11
C LEU A 51 -7.14 -10.17 -11.91
N ALA A 52 -6.47 -11.18 -11.37
CA ALA A 52 -7.07 -12.47 -11.05
C ALA A 52 -8.24 -12.30 -10.06
N PHE A 53 -8.05 -11.49 -9.02
CA PHE A 53 -9.12 -11.18 -8.07
C PHE A 53 -10.33 -10.52 -8.77
N LEU A 54 -10.10 -9.55 -9.65
CA LEU A 54 -11.16 -8.85 -10.40
C LEU A 54 -11.90 -9.81 -11.34
N ILE A 55 -11.17 -10.65 -12.10
CA ILE A 55 -11.77 -11.64 -13.00
C ILE A 55 -12.64 -12.64 -12.23
N ILE A 56 -12.13 -13.18 -11.11
CA ILE A 56 -12.88 -14.13 -10.29
C ILE A 56 -14.10 -13.47 -9.64
N SER A 57 -13.99 -12.19 -9.23
CA SER A 57 -15.06 -11.45 -8.54
C SER A 57 -16.15 -10.98 -9.50
N TYR A 58 -15.79 -10.50 -10.67
CA TYR A 58 -16.71 -9.84 -11.62
C TYR A 58 -16.98 -10.65 -12.87
N ARG A 59 -16.14 -11.66 -13.19
CA ARG A 59 -16.29 -12.50 -14.40
C ARG A 59 -16.41 -11.61 -15.65
N ALA A 60 -17.47 -11.79 -16.44
CA ALA A 60 -17.72 -11.00 -17.66
C ALA A 60 -17.88 -9.49 -17.40
N LYS A 61 -18.14 -9.06 -16.16
CA LYS A 61 -18.29 -7.63 -15.78
C LYS A 61 -17.00 -6.99 -15.29
N THR A 62 -15.85 -7.63 -15.47
CA THR A 62 -14.55 -7.07 -15.04
C THR A 62 -14.28 -5.71 -15.67
N ILE A 63 -14.51 -5.56 -16.97
CA ILE A 63 -14.33 -4.28 -17.67
C ILE A 63 -15.29 -3.20 -17.13
N GLU A 64 -16.53 -3.58 -16.84
CA GLU A 64 -17.50 -2.66 -16.24
C GLU A 64 -17.04 -2.15 -14.86
N SER A 65 -16.31 -2.96 -14.08
CA SER A 65 -15.77 -2.55 -12.78
C SER A 65 -14.73 -1.43 -12.92
N PHE A 66 -13.92 -1.44 -13.99
CA PHE A 66 -12.99 -0.35 -14.30
C PHE A 66 -13.74 0.94 -14.68
N TYR A 67 -14.77 0.84 -15.53
CA TYR A 67 -15.60 2.01 -15.86
C TYR A 67 -16.30 2.60 -14.64
N LYS A 68 -16.77 1.75 -13.71
CA LYS A 68 -17.43 2.21 -12.48
C LYS A 68 -16.47 2.89 -11.51
N SER A 69 -15.21 2.45 -11.42
CA SER A 69 -14.19 3.14 -10.62
C SER A 69 -13.82 4.50 -11.20
N GLY A 70 -13.96 4.67 -12.52
CA GLY A 70 -13.86 5.92 -13.24
C GLY A 70 -12.57 6.69 -13.01
N LEU A 71 -12.63 8.00 -13.25
CA LEU A 71 -11.48 8.90 -13.08
C LEU A 71 -10.91 8.92 -11.65
N PRO A 72 -11.73 8.88 -10.56
CA PRO A 72 -11.18 8.82 -9.21
C PRO A 72 -10.34 7.58 -8.96
N GLY A 73 -10.78 6.41 -9.44
CA GLY A 73 -10.01 5.17 -9.32
C GLY A 73 -8.71 5.22 -10.12
N PHE A 74 -8.75 5.78 -11.33
CA PHE A 74 -7.56 5.95 -12.17
C PHE A 74 -6.53 6.88 -11.52
N ILE A 75 -6.95 8.07 -11.08
CA ILE A 75 -6.07 9.03 -10.40
C ILE A 75 -5.53 8.43 -9.09
N GLY A 76 -6.38 7.79 -8.29
CA GLY A 76 -5.96 7.13 -7.05
C GLY A 76 -4.91 6.05 -7.29
N GLY A 77 -5.06 5.28 -8.38
CA GLY A 77 -4.09 4.27 -8.79
C GLY A 77 -2.75 4.87 -9.20
N ILE A 78 -2.76 5.91 -10.03
CA ILE A 78 -1.52 6.62 -10.42
C ILE A 78 -0.81 7.21 -9.19
N ILE A 79 -1.54 7.88 -8.30
CA ILE A 79 -0.96 8.43 -7.07
C ILE A 79 -0.36 7.32 -6.21
N LEU A 80 -1.07 6.19 -6.01
CA LEU A 80 -0.56 5.07 -5.23
C LEU A 80 0.72 4.46 -5.84
N SER A 81 0.89 4.48 -7.17
CA SER A 81 2.09 3.97 -7.81
C SER A 81 3.36 4.70 -7.37
N PHE A 82 3.29 6.01 -7.14
CA PHE A 82 4.40 6.78 -6.57
C PHE A 82 4.71 6.33 -5.13
N GLY A 83 3.70 5.96 -4.34
CA GLY A 83 3.90 5.36 -3.02
C GLY A 83 4.66 4.04 -3.09
N PHE A 84 4.33 3.17 -4.05
CA PHE A 84 5.05 1.92 -4.26
C PHE A 84 6.49 2.12 -4.69
N CYS A 85 6.75 3.09 -5.57
CA CYS A 85 8.11 3.48 -5.95
C CYS A 85 8.89 3.99 -4.74
N GLY A 86 8.31 4.91 -3.98
CA GLY A 86 8.95 5.49 -2.79
C GLY A 86 9.21 4.46 -1.70
N TYR A 87 8.30 3.49 -1.51
CA TYR A 87 8.50 2.39 -0.57
C TYR A 87 9.74 1.53 -0.92
N VAL A 88 9.84 1.07 -2.18
CA VAL A 88 10.98 0.24 -2.61
C VAL A 88 12.27 1.06 -2.58
N PHE A 89 12.22 2.32 -3.02
CA PHE A 89 13.36 3.23 -2.94
C PHE A 89 13.83 3.45 -1.49
N ALA A 90 12.90 3.67 -0.56
CA ALA A 90 13.21 3.82 0.86
C ALA A 90 13.85 2.54 1.44
N MET A 91 13.22 1.38 1.23
CA MET A 91 13.74 0.10 1.72
C MET A 91 15.14 -0.22 1.18
N TYR A 92 15.49 0.29 0.00
CA TYR A 92 16.81 0.11 -0.60
C TYR A 92 17.86 1.09 -0.06
N ASN A 93 17.46 2.36 0.20
CA ASN A 93 18.37 3.45 0.53
C ASN A 93 18.39 3.84 2.02
N THR A 94 17.54 3.26 2.86
CA THR A 94 17.55 3.46 4.32
C THR A 94 17.27 2.15 5.05
N THR A 95 17.14 2.20 6.37
CA THR A 95 16.84 1.00 7.17
C THR A 95 15.36 0.63 7.09
N VAL A 96 15.06 -0.67 7.30
CA VAL A 96 13.67 -1.15 7.43
C VAL A 96 12.96 -0.43 8.59
N ALA A 97 13.70 -0.18 9.69
CA ALA A 97 13.17 0.51 10.85
C ALA A 97 12.72 1.93 10.51
N ASN A 98 13.60 2.74 9.87
CA ASN A 98 13.28 4.10 9.45
C ASN A 98 12.10 4.14 8.47
N THR A 99 12.12 3.25 7.47
CA THR A 99 11.04 3.17 6.48
C THR A 99 9.71 2.85 7.14
N ASN A 100 9.63 1.82 7.97
CA ASN A 100 8.38 1.44 8.64
C ASN A 100 7.92 2.49 9.65
N PHE A 101 8.88 3.18 10.31
CA PHE A 101 8.57 4.31 11.15
C PHE A 101 7.82 5.41 10.40
N ILE A 102 8.42 5.85 9.29
CA ILE A 102 7.83 6.93 8.49
C ILE A 102 6.47 6.49 7.92
N ILE A 103 6.36 5.22 7.49
CA ILE A 103 5.08 4.68 7.01
C ILE A 103 4.02 4.66 8.12
N SER A 104 4.38 4.39 9.37
CA SER A 104 3.40 4.40 10.47
C SER A 104 2.79 5.78 10.73
N LEU A 105 3.38 6.87 10.23
CA LEU A 105 2.75 8.20 10.20
C LEU A 105 1.48 8.23 9.31
N GLN A 106 1.20 7.17 8.54
CA GLN A 106 -0.03 7.08 7.76
C GLN A 106 -1.30 7.27 8.60
N ILE A 107 -1.28 6.87 9.88
CA ILE A 107 -2.40 7.09 10.79
C ILE A 107 -2.70 8.58 10.96
N LEU A 108 -1.64 9.42 11.05
CA LEU A 108 -1.77 10.87 11.14
C LEU A 108 -2.35 11.45 9.84
N PHE A 109 -1.82 11.06 8.68
CA PHE A 109 -2.35 11.53 7.39
C PHE A 109 -3.80 11.08 7.17
N LEU A 110 -4.15 9.84 7.52
CA LEU A 110 -5.51 9.33 7.44
C LEU A 110 -6.46 10.10 8.36
N ALA A 111 -6.05 10.42 9.59
CA ALA A 111 -6.87 11.20 10.52
C ALA A 111 -7.05 12.64 10.02
N ILE A 112 -5.98 13.30 9.60
CA ILE A 112 -6.01 14.67 9.07
C ILE A 112 -6.88 14.73 7.82
N PHE A 113 -6.64 13.86 6.83
CA PHE A 113 -7.40 13.86 5.58
C PHE A 113 -8.86 13.44 5.80
N GLY A 114 -9.12 12.46 6.69
CA GLY A 114 -10.47 12.09 7.09
C GLY A 114 -11.24 13.27 7.69
N TYR A 115 -10.62 14.04 8.57
CA TYR A 115 -11.22 15.23 9.14
C TYR A 115 -11.52 16.31 8.08
N PHE A 116 -10.52 16.68 7.25
CA PHE A 116 -10.69 17.78 6.28
C PHE A 116 -11.54 17.40 5.08
N PHE A 117 -11.36 16.21 4.50
CA PHE A 117 -12.01 15.84 3.23
C PHE A 117 -13.34 15.08 3.43
N LEU A 118 -13.45 14.27 4.49
CA LEU A 118 -14.64 13.47 4.76
C LEU A 118 -15.46 13.99 5.92
N LYS A 119 -14.99 15.04 6.61
CA LYS A 119 -15.60 15.61 7.82
C LYS A 119 -15.82 14.55 8.93
N GLU A 120 -14.93 13.53 8.97
CA GLU A 120 -14.96 12.51 10.00
C GLU A 120 -14.55 13.11 11.34
N LYS A 121 -15.35 12.85 12.39
CA LYS A 121 -15.02 13.29 13.74
C LYS A 121 -13.96 12.38 14.34
N ILE A 122 -12.85 12.96 14.79
CA ILE A 122 -11.83 12.23 15.55
C ILE A 122 -12.34 12.17 16.99
N ASN A 123 -12.64 10.96 17.47
CA ASN A 123 -13.02 10.77 18.87
C ASN A 123 -11.77 10.74 19.77
N LEU A 124 -11.98 10.92 21.09
CA LEU A 124 -10.88 10.97 22.06
C LEU A 124 -10.07 9.67 22.08
N ILE A 125 -10.72 8.51 21.91
CA ILE A 125 -10.06 7.21 21.88
C ILE A 125 -9.12 7.12 20.68
N THR A 126 -9.57 7.54 19.51
CA THR A 126 -8.74 7.59 18.28
C THR A 126 -7.54 8.53 18.49
N LEU A 127 -7.76 9.71 19.10
CA LEU A 127 -6.68 10.65 19.38
C LEU A 127 -5.63 10.06 20.34
N ILE A 128 -6.06 9.42 21.42
CA ILE A 128 -5.16 8.72 22.36
C ILE A 128 -4.40 7.60 21.65
N SER A 129 -5.07 6.80 20.82
CA SER A 129 -4.43 5.73 20.06
C SER A 129 -3.36 6.28 19.09
N ILE A 130 -3.62 7.39 18.41
CA ILE A 130 -2.65 8.09 17.56
C ILE A 130 -1.44 8.54 18.39
N CYS A 131 -1.67 9.21 19.53
CA CYS A 131 -0.59 9.66 20.40
C CYS A 131 0.26 8.49 20.93
N LEU A 132 -0.36 7.39 21.34
CA LEU A 132 0.34 6.19 21.82
C LEU A 132 1.15 5.55 20.69
N ALA A 133 0.57 5.39 19.49
CA ALA A 133 1.25 4.85 18.34
C ALA A 133 2.46 5.72 17.96
N MET A 134 2.28 7.04 17.90
CA MET A 134 3.35 7.99 17.60
C MET A 134 4.46 7.98 18.65
N THR A 135 4.10 7.88 19.93
CA THR A 135 5.08 7.78 21.02
C THR A 135 5.88 6.48 20.92
N GLY A 136 5.21 5.34 20.72
CA GLY A 136 5.89 4.06 20.53
C GLY A 136 6.88 4.07 19.37
N VAL A 137 6.47 4.70 18.30
CA VAL A 137 7.25 4.91 17.10
C VAL A 137 8.46 5.83 17.36
N LEU A 138 8.29 6.96 18.05
CA LEU A 138 9.40 7.87 18.42
C LEU A 138 10.41 7.19 19.34
N LEU A 139 9.97 6.37 20.28
CA LEU A 139 10.85 5.59 21.16
C LEU A 139 11.66 4.55 20.37
N MET A 140 11.06 3.92 19.36
CA MET A 140 11.74 2.93 18.52
C MET A 140 12.83 3.57 17.65
N VAL A 141 12.63 4.79 17.18
CA VAL A 141 13.47 5.46 16.18
C VAL A 141 14.47 6.43 16.78
N GLY A 142 14.25 6.89 18.01
CA GLY A 142 15.08 7.95 18.64
C GLY A 142 16.60 7.73 18.54
N ASN A 143 17.04 6.49 18.26
CA ASN A 143 18.45 6.11 18.08
C ASN A 143 18.82 5.65 16.66
N SER A 144 17.88 5.62 15.70
CA SER A 144 18.09 4.95 14.40
C SER A 144 18.03 5.87 13.18
N LEU A 145 18.00 7.20 13.36
CA LEU A 145 18.12 8.17 12.28
C LEU A 145 19.61 8.34 11.92
N SER A 146 20.14 7.50 11.04
CA SER A 146 21.52 7.61 10.57
C SER A 146 21.67 8.81 9.63
N PRO A 147 22.67 9.69 9.85
CA PRO A 147 23.03 10.72 8.89
C PRO A 147 23.47 10.07 7.55
N GLY A 148 22.95 10.55 6.43
CA GLY A 148 23.27 10.03 5.09
C GLY A 148 22.13 9.26 4.40
N GLU A 149 21.08 8.87 5.12
CA GLU A 149 19.92 8.15 4.58
C GLU A 149 18.74 9.10 4.24
N LEU A 150 19.01 10.39 4.11
CA LEU A 150 17.98 11.43 3.94
C LEU A 150 17.09 11.17 2.73
N SER A 151 17.66 10.76 1.60
CA SER A 151 16.89 10.49 0.37
C SER A 151 15.93 9.33 0.55
N GLY A 152 16.36 8.24 1.20
CA GLY A 152 15.51 7.10 1.54
C GLY A 152 14.40 7.49 2.52
N ASN A 153 14.73 8.25 3.56
CA ASN A 153 13.77 8.72 4.54
C ASN A 153 12.73 9.67 3.91
N LEU A 154 13.13 10.59 3.04
CA LEU A 154 12.19 11.46 2.31
C LEU A 154 11.29 10.66 1.36
N ALA A 155 11.84 9.68 0.65
CA ALA A 155 11.06 8.81 -0.21
C ALA A 155 10.02 7.98 0.56
N ALA A 156 10.32 7.58 1.80
CA ALA A 156 9.40 6.85 2.65
C ALA A 156 8.08 7.61 2.91
N PHE A 157 8.11 8.96 2.96
CA PHE A 157 6.89 9.78 3.14
C PHE A 157 5.89 9.67 1.99
N THR A 158 6.33 9.29 0.80
CA THR A 158 5.41 9.14 -0.34
C THR A 158 4.35 8.08 -0.07
N MET A 159 4.70 7.00 0.64
CA MET A 159 3.78 5.90 0.91
C MET A 159 2.61 6.31 1.81
N PRO A 160 2.79 6.88 3.01
CA PRO A 160 1.68 7.26 3.88
C PRO A 160 0.78 8.33 3.26
N ILE A 161 1.33 9.26 2.48
CA ILE A 161 0.57 10.31 1.81
C ILE A 161 -0.30 9.71 0.71
N THR A 162 0.30 8.94 -0.21
CA THR A 162 -0.43 8.36 -1.35
C THR A 162 -1.45 7.32 -0.92
N PHE A 163 -1.13 6.54 0.13
CA PHE A 163 -2.06 5.62 0.75
C PHE A 163 -3.26 6.35 1.35
N ALA A 164 -3.03 7.44 2.11
CA ALA A 164 -4.11 8.24 2.68
C ALA A 164 -5.01 8.81 1.58
N VAL A 165 -4.45 9.30 0.47
CA VAL A 165 -5.25 9.77 -0.68
C VAL A 165 -6.11 8.66 -1.26
N LEU A 166 -5.56 7.45 -1.46
CA LEU A 166 -6.34 6.31 -1.94
C LEU A 166 -7.51 5.99 -1.00
N ILE A 167 -7.26 5.93 0.31
CA ILE A 167 -8.30 5.64 1.30
C ILE A 167 -9.38 6.73 1.31
N MET A 168 -9.00 8.02 1.13
CA MET A 168 -9.98 9.10 0.99
C MET A 168 -10.90 8.87 -0.22
N ILE A 169 -10.34 8.45 -1.36
CA ILE A 169 -11.12 8.11 -2.57
C ILE A 169 -12.05 6.93 -2.28
N VAL A 170 -11.54 5.86 -1.69
CA VAL A 170 -12.34 4.68 -1.31
C VAL A 170 -13.53 5.06 -0.40
N ARG A 171 -13.26 5.89 0.60
CA ARG A 171 -14.26 6.34 1.57
C ARG A 171 -15.26 7.34 0.98
N LYS A 172 -14.84 8.18 0.04
CA LYS A 172 -15.73 9.13 -0.64
C LYS A 172 -16.73 8.44 -1.55
N PHE A 173 -16.39 7.27 -2.09
CA PHE A 173 -17.23 6.50 -3.00
C PHE A 173 -17.48 5.07 -2.48
N PRO A 174 -18.16 4.91 -1.32
CA PRO A 174 -18.29 3.60 -0.64
C PRO A 174 -19.11 2.57 -1.43
N SER A 175 -20.00 3.03 -2.32
CA SER A 175 -20.78 2.17 -3.21
C SER A 175 -19.99 1.62 -4.40
N VAL A 176 -18.85 2.23 -4.73
CA VAL A 176 -18.00 1.84 -5.85
C VAL A 176 -16.85 0.98 -5.35
N ASP A 177 -16.57 -0.10 -6.07
CA ASP A 177 -15.38 -0.90 -5.80
C ASP A 177 -14.14 -0.21 -6.39
N MET A 178 -13.20 0.17 -5.52
CA MET A 178 -11.95 0.83 -5.91
C MET A 178 -10.76 -0.15 -6.03
N VAL A 179 -10.99 -1.46 -6.01
CA VAL A 179 -9.93 -2.45 -6.30
C VAL A 179 -9.34 -2.25 -7.71
N PRO A 180 -10.09 -1.84 -8.76
CA PRO A 180 -9.49 -1.50 -10.06
C PRO A 180 -8.41 -0.40 -9.99
N ALA A 181 -8.48 0.53 -9.03
CA ALA A 181 -7.42 1.51 -8.81
C ALA A 181 -6.06 0.88 -8.49
N GLN A 182 -6.07 -0.25 -7.78
CA GLN A 182 -4.86 -1.00 -7.46
C GLN A 182 -4.23 -1.66 -8.69
N PHE A 183 -5.06 -2.13 -9.63
CA PHE A 183 -4.57 -2.62 -10.91
C PHE A 183 -3.82 -1.51 -11.65
N VAL A 184 -4.39 -0.30 -11.70
CA VAL A 184 -3.73 0.88 -12.29
C VAL A 184 -2.41 1.18 -11.58
N ALA A 185 -2.39 1.15 -10.24
CA ALA A 185 -1.17 1.35 -9.46
C ALA A 185 -0.10 0.30 -9.77
N GLY A 186 -0.50 -0.96 -9.86
CA GLY A 186 0.39 -2.07 -10.20
C GLY A 186 0.98 -1.93 -11.60
N VAL A 187 0.14 -1.67 -12.62
CA VAL A 187 0.60 -1.45 -14.00
C VAL A 187 1.56 -0.27 -14.07
N SER A 188 1.21 0.86 -13.46
CA SER A 188 2.04 2.08 -13.50
C SER A 188 3.39 1.85 -12.82
N SER A 189 3.41 1.20 -11.63
CA SER A 189 4.66 0.86 -10.94
C SER A 189 5.50 -0.16 -11.71
N CYS A 190 4.85 -1.13 -12.35
CA CYS A 190 5.50 -2.12 -13.21
C CYS A 190 6.19 -1.43 -14.40
N LEU A 191 5.50 -0.50 -15.07
CA LEU A 191 6.07 0.28 -16.17
C LEU A 191 7.25 1.14 -15.70
N ILE A 192 7.14 1.82 -14.56
CA ILE A 192 8.25 2.60 -13.99
C ILE A 192 9.45 1.69 -13.73
N GLY A 193 9.24 0.54 -13.07
CA GLY A 193 10.31 -0.44 -12.83
C GLY A 193 10.92 -0.97 -14.13
N PHE A 194 10.11 -1.22 -15.15
CA PHE A 194 10.56 -1.69 -16.47
C PHE A 194 11.47 -0.67 -17.16
N PHE A 195 11.04 0.59 -17.25
CA PHE A 195 11.79 1.63 -17.98
C PHE A 195 13.04 2.10 -17.24
N LEU A 196 13.06 2.03 -15.90
CA LEU A 196 14.22 2.44 -15.10
C LEU A 196 15.20 1.29 -14.83
N SER A 197 14.82 0.06 -15.17
CA SER A 197 15.70 -1.12 -15.02
C SER A 197 16.59 -1.27 -16.25
N THR A 198 17.89 -1.41 -16.02
CA THR A 198 18.86 -1.70 -17.11
C THR A 198 18.78 -3.14 -17.59
N LYS A 199 18.38 -4.07 -16.70
CA LYS A 199 18.15 -5.49 -16.98
C LYS A 199 16.93 -5.92 -16.20
N ILE A 200 16.07 -6.73 -16.81
CA ILE A 200 14.82 -7.19 -16.17
C ILE A 200 15.03 -8.52 -15.45
N MET A 201 15.86 -9.40 -16.02
CA MET A 201 16.08 -10.75 -15.48
C MET A 201 16.89 -10.66 -14.18
N ILE A 202 16.41 -11.42 -13.19
CA ILE A 202 17.04 -11.61 -11.88
C ILE A 202 17.13 -13.11 -11.58
N SER A 203 17.73 -13.46 -10.45
CA SER A 203 17.83 -14.86 -10.04
C SER A 203 16.45 -15.52 -9.83
N PRO A 204 16.31 -16.84 -9.99
CA PRO A 204 15.06 -17.54 -9.68
C PRO A 204 14.60 -17.33 -8.22
N HIS A 205 15.56 -17.22 -7.28
CA HIS A 205 15.31 -16.88 -5.88
C HIS A 205 14.64 -15.52 -5.76
N ASP A 206 15.19 -14.48 -6.42
CA ASP A 206 14.64 -13.13 -6.38
C ASP A 206 13.30 -13.01 -7.11
N ILE A 207 13.07 -13.80 -8.17
CA ILE A 207 11.74 -13.89 -8.82
C ILE A 207 10.70 -14.44 -7.83
N PHE A 208 11.06 -15.48 -7.08
CA PHE A 208 10.19 -16.06 -6.05
C PHE A 208 9.87 -15.07 -4.93
N LEU A 209 10.87 -14.29 -4.49
CA LEU A 209 10.64 -13.20 -3.53
C LEU A 209 9.74 -12.10 -4.11
N GLY A 210 9.92 -11.76 -5.39
CA GLY A 210 9.02 -10.85 -6.12
C GLY A 210 7.59 -11.36 -6.17
N PHE A 211 7.41 -12.68 -6.38
CA PHE A 211 6.09 -13.33 -6.30
C PHE A 211 5.49 -13.23 -4.89
N LEU A 212 6.24 -13.58 -3.85
CA LEU A 212 5.76 -13.46 -2.46
C LEU A 212 5.39 -12.00 -2.11
N ALA A 213 6.22 -11.05 -2.52
CA ALA A 213 5.95 -9.63 -2.31
C ALA A 213 4.70 -9.16 -3.07
N GLY A 214 4.58 -9.50 -4.35
CA GLY A 214 3.49 -9.04 -5.20
C GLY A 214 2.17 -9.74 -4.91
N PHE A 215 2.19 -11.07 -4.78
CA PHE A 215 1.00 -11.88 -4.58
C PHE A 215 0.49 -11.81 -3.14
N PHE A 216 1.34 -12.21 -2.19
CA PHE A 216 0.92 -12.37 -0.80
C PHE A 216 0.95 -11.04 -0.04
N GLN A 217 2.11 -10.35 -0.01
CA GLN A 217 2.29 -9.18 0.84
C GLN A 217 1.45 -8.00 0.34
N VAL A 218 1.65 -7.53 -0.89
CA VAL A 218 0.95 -6.36 -1.41
C VAL A 218 -0.42 -6.73 -1.96
N GLY A 219 -0.54 -7.85 -2.67
CA GLY A 219 -1.76 -8.28 -3.34
C GLY A 219 -2.91 -8.48 -2.36
N PHE A 220 -2.79 -9.42 -1.45
CA PHE A 220 -3.81 -9.62 -0.43
C PHE A 220 -3.92 -8.43 0.52
N GLY A 221 -2.77 -7.84 0.91
CA GLY A 221 -2.76 -6.69 1.80
C GLY A 221 -3.65 -5.56 1.31
N PHE A 222 -3.42 -5.08 0.11
CA PHE A 222 -4.18 -3.94 -0.43
C PHE A 222 -5.60 -4.29 -0.83
N ILE A 223 -5.86 -5.50 -1.37
CA ILE A 223 -7.24 -5.94 -1.68
C ILE A 223 -8.09 -5.91 -0.40
N PHE A 224 -7.61 -6.52 0.68
CA PHE A 224 -8.36 -6.57 1.95
C PHE A 224 -8.54 -5.19 2.57
N ILE A 225 -7.49 -4.36 2.60
CA ILE A 225 -7.59 -3.00 3.12
C ILE A 225 -8.59 -2.17 2.29
N THR A 226 -8.53 -2.24 0.96
CA THR A 226 -9.44 -1.45 0.11
C THR A 226 -10.89 -1.86 0.29
N ILE A 227 -11.18 -3.15 0.41
CA ILE A 227 -12.54 -3.62 0.68
C ILE A 227 -12.97 -3.20 2.09
N GLY A 228 -12.12 -3.39 3.09
CA GLY A 228 -12.40 -3.06 4.49
C GLY A 228 -12.58 -1.57 4.75
N ALA A 229 -11.79 -0.72 4.08
CA ALA A 229 -11.84 0.73 4.23
C ALA A 229 -13.16 1.37 3.77
N ARG A 230 -13.96 0.67 2.96
CA ARG A 230 -15.28 1.17 2.51
C ARG A 230 -16.25 1.40 3.68
N THR A 231 -16.14 0.60 4.71
CA THR A 231 -17.05 0.59 5.87
C THR A 231 -16.39 1.00 7.18
N THR A 232 -15.07 1.23 7.16
CA THR A 232 -14.30 1.56 8.36
C THR A 232 -13.81 3.00 8.31
N PRO A 233 -13.90 3.77 9.42
CA PRO A 233 -13.39 5.15 9.49
C PRO A 233 -11.91 5.24 9.12
N SER A 234 -11.51 6.33 8.45
CA SER A 234 -10.17 6.48 7.89
C SER A 234 -9.05 6.32 8.92
N ALA A 235 -9.21 6.91 10.09
CA ALA A 235 -8.23 6.80 11.17
C ALA A 235 -8.03 5.34 11.65
N MET A 236 -9.10 4.52 11.64
CA MET A 236 -9.02 3.11 12.02
C MET A 236 -8.37 2.22 10.95
N VAL A 237 -8.27 2.70 9.72
CA VAL A 237 -7.55 1.99 8.64
C VAL A 237 -6.03 2.08 8.86
N GLY A 238 -5.56 3.09 9.58
CA GLY A 238 -4.14 3.32 9.85
C GLY A 238 -3.63 2.71 11.17
N ILE A 239 -4.53 2.30 12.05
CA ILE A 239 -4.19 1.63 13.33
C ILE A 239 -3.99 0.14 13.10
#